data_24699e61c8d4980761e5c67745fbaa13
#
_entry.id   24699e61c8d4980761e5c67745fbaa13
#
_cell.length_a   1.000
_cell.length_b   1.000
_cell.length_c   1.000
_cell.angle_alpha   90.00
_cell.angle_beta   90.00
_cell.angle_gamma   90.00
#
_symmetry.space_group_name_H-M   'P 1'
#
loop_
_entity.id
_entity.type
_entity.pdbx_description
1 polymer ?
#
loop_
_entity_poly.entity_id
_entity_poly.type
_entity_poly.pdbx_seq_one_letter_code
_entity_poly.pdbx_strand_id
1 'polypeptide(L)'
;MDINLKAIIEVAGFPKEHVEETMVKVVEKLKQEFKVNKHEVYEAVELKDKMEGFWSTFCELDLTVKSTDELIVFCFEYMPSSIEIISPEELKFSNIEVGNMFNDLLARLHNYDMLVKNLTASNQVMKKKMEDAKVS
;
A
#
# COMPACT_ATOMS: atom_id res chain seq x y z
N MET A 1 22.59 0.72 -12.68
CA MET A 1 21.54 0.63 -13.71
C MET A 1 20.30 1.31 -13.21
N ASP A 2 19.77 2.25 -13.95
CA ASP A 2 18.54 2.94 -13.55
C ASP A 2 17.31 2.18 -14.01
N ILE A 3 16.36 2.03 -13.10
CA ILE A 3 15.07 1.43 -13.38
C ILE A 3 14.03 2.53 -13.32
N ASN A 4 13.32 2.75 -14.41
CA ASN A 4 12.24 3.74 -14.49
C ASN A 4 10.91 3.00 -14.41
N LEU A 5 10.04 3.46 -13.53
CA LEU A 5 8.75 2.83 -13.31
C LEU A 5 7.66 3.85 -13.05
N LYS A 6 6.45 3.43 -13.35
CA LYS A 6 5.22 4.12 -12.94
C LYS A 6 4.58 3.32 -11.82
N ALA A 7 4.04 4.02 -10.85
CA ALA A 7 3.37 3.40 -9.72
C ALA A 7 2.12 4.20 -9.35
N ILE A 8 1.16 3.51 -8.78
CA ILE A 8 -0.04 4.14 -8.22
C ILE A 8 -0.08 3.80 -6.74
N ILE A 9 -0.17 4.83 -5.91
CA ILE A 9 -0.36 4.68 -4.47
C ILE A 9 -1.77 5.14 -4.13
N GLU A 10 -2.46 4.35 -3.31
CA GLU A 10 -3.79 4.66 -2.81
C GLU A 10 -3.74 4.88 -1.31
N VAL A 11 -4.44 5.92 -0.85
CA VAL A 11 -4.72 6.13 0.58
C VAL A 11 -6.23 6.14 0.74
N ALA A 12 -6.74 5.31 1.65
CA ALA A 12 -8.16 5.20 1.93
C ALA A 12 -8.42 5.29 3.42
N GLY A 13 -9.56 5.84 3.80
CA GLY A 13 -9.95 6.02 5.20
C GLY A 13 -11.01 7.08 5.38
N PHE A 14 -11.07 7.64 6.57
CA PHE A 14 -11.98 8.71 6.92
C PHE A 14 -11.37 9.56 8.05
N PRO A 15 -11.75 10.86 8.16
CA PRO A 15 -12.53 11.63 7.18
C PRO A 15 -11.72 12.02 5.94
N LYS A 16 -12.35 12.65 4.99
CA LYS A 16 -11.72 13.10 3.74
C LYS A 16 -10.42 13.87 3.97
N GLU A 17 -10.44 14.83 4.90
CA GLU A 17 -9.28 15.68 5.21
C GLU A 17 -8.09 14.86 5.69
N HIS A 18 -8.33 13.83 6.48
CA HIS A 18 -7.28 12.92 6.96
C HIS A 18 -6.64 12.14 5.82
N VAL A 19 -7.45 11.67 4.88
CA VAL A 19 -6.99 10.94 3.70
C VAL A 19 -6.11 11.85 2.82
N GLU A 20 -6.55 13.08 2.60
CA GLU A 20 -5.80 14.06 1.81
C GLU A 20 -4.47 14.45 2.48
N GLU A 21 -4.47 14.70 3.78
CA GLU A 21 -3.26 15.02 4.55
C GLU A 21 -2.28 13.84 4.56
N THR A 22 -2.78 12.63 4.70
CA THR A 22 -1.95 11.42 4.67
C THR A 22 -1.26 11.26 3.32
N MET A 23 -1.97 11.50 2.22
CA MET A 23 -1.38 11.44 0.88
C MET A 23 -0.26 12.47 0.71
N VAL A 24 -0.45 13.69 1.20
CA VAL A 24 0.59 14.73 1.15
C VAL A 24 1.85 14.25 1.87
N LYS A 25 1.70 13.68 3.05
CA LYS A 25 2.84 13.15 3.84
C LYS A 25 3.54 12.00 3.13
N VAL A 26 2.78 11.10 2.52
CA VAL A 26 3.34 9.97 1.76
C VAL A 26 4.18 10.48 0.59
N VAL A 27 3.68 11.44 -0.18
CA VAL A 27 4.39 12.01 -1.32
C VAL A 27 5.66 12.75 -0.87
N GLU A 28 5.58 13.51 0.21
CA GLU A 28 6.76 14.20 0.76
C GLU A 28 7.84 13.21 1.19
N LYS A 29 7.47 12.15 1.86
CA LYS A 29 8.39 11.09 2.29
C LYS A 29 9.03 10.41 1.07
N LEU A 30 8.24 10.10 0.07
CA LEU A 30 8.71 9.51 -1.19
C LEU A 30 9.77 10.37 -1.86
N LYS A 31 9.54 11.67 -1.94
CA LYS A 31 10.48 12.61 -2.55
C LYS A 31 11.81 12.69 -1.81
N GLN A 32 11.80 12.43 -0.50
CA GLN A 32 13.01 12.40 0.30
C GLN A 32 13.82 11.12 0.12
N GLU A 33 13.14 9.99 -0.08
CA GLU A 33 13.76 8.67 -0.13
C GLU A 33 14.10 8.20 -1.54
N PHE A 34 13.32 8.64 -2.53
CA PHE A 34 13.46 8.17 -3.92
C PHE A 34 13.50 9.34 -4.90
N LYS A 35 14.00 9.07 -6.09
CA LYS A 35 13.96 10.04 -7.17
C LYS A 35 12.58 10.00 -7.83
N VAL A 36 11.73 10.94 -7.43
CA VAL A 36 10.41 11.14 -8.02
C VAL A 36 10.53 12.12 -9.19
N ASN A 37 10.34 11.65 -10.41
CA ASN A 37 10.44 12.47 -11.61
C ASN A 37 9.17 13.26 -11.85
N LYS A 38 8.02 12.66 -11.54
CA LYS A 38 6.71 13.26 -11.72
C LYS A 38 5.72 12.64 -10.74
N HIS A 39 4.80 13.44 -10.26
CA HIS A 39 3.70 12.95 -9.42
C HIS A 39 2.42 13.74 -9.71
N GLU A 40 1.29 13.08 -9.56
CA GLU A 40 -0.02 13.69 -9.69
C GLU A 40 -0.96 13.06 -8.65
N VAL A 41 -1.49 13.91 -7.77
CA VAL A 41 -2.45 13.48 -6.75
C VAL A 41 -3.85 13.82 -7.25
N TYR A 42 -4.72 12.82 -7.29
CA TYR A 42 -6.12 12.99 -7.68
C TYR A 42 -6.98 13.38 -6.49
N GLU A 43 -8.06 14.10 -6.77
CA GLU A 43 -9.01 14.49 -5.76
C GLU A 43 -9.60 13.26 -5.06
N ALA A 44 -9.78 13.33 -3.75
CA ALA A 44 -10.38 12.24 -2.99
C ALA A 44 -11.84 12.02 -3.39
N VAL A 45 -12.20 10.74 -3.51
CA VAL A 45 -13.54 10.29 -3.91
C VAL A 45 -14.13 9.46 -2.77
N GLU A 46 -15.40 9.69 -2.49
CA GLU A 46 -16.12 8.90 -1.49
C GLU A 46 -16.46 7.51 -2.02
N LEU A 47 -16.14 6.49 -1.24
CA LEU A 47 -16.42 5.08 -1.56
C LEU A 47 -17.75 4.67 -0.92
N LYS A 48 -18.85 5.18 -1.44
CA LYS A 48 -20.21 4.96 -0.89
C LYS A 48 -20.66 3.50 -0.88
N ASP A 49 -20.18 2.73 -1.84
CA ASP A 49 -20.48 1.31 -1.99
C ASP A 49 -19.82 0.45 -0.88
N LYS A 50 -18.79 0.97 -0.22
CA LYS A 50 -18.10 0.25 0.85
C LYS A 50 -18.54 0.69 2.23
N MET A 51 -18.53 1.98 2.50
CA MET A 51 -18.95 2.55 3.77
C MET A 51 -19.17 4.04 3.61
N GLU A 52 -20.28 4.56 4.11
CA GLU A 52 -20.55 5.99 4.10
C GLU A 52 -19.47 6.75 4.88
N GLY A 53 -18.97 7.82 4.30
CA GLY A 53 -17.88 8.62 4.89
C GLY A 53 -16.48 8.06 4.68
N PHE A 54 -16.35 6.98 3.93
CA PHE A 54 -15.08 6.37 3.57
C PHE A 54 -14.58 6.94 2.24
N TRP A 55 -13.34 7.45 2.24
CA TRP A 55 -12.76 8.18 1.09
C TRP A 55 -11.50 7.51 0.60
N SER A 56 -11.18 7.72 -0.66
CA SER A 56 -9.96 7.24 -1.28
C SER A 56 -9.35 8.32 -2.17
N THR A 57 -8.03 8.41 -2.17
CA THR A 57 -7.28 9.24 -3.11
C THR A 57 -6.14 8.43 -3.70
N PHE A 58 -5.74 8.78 -4.92
CA PHE A 58 -4.68 8.12 -5.65
C PHE A 58 -3.59 9.12 -6.01
N CYS A 59 -2.37 8.62 -6.07
CA CYS A 59 -1.24 9.36 -6.60
C CYS A 59 -0.57 8.53 -7.69
N GLU A 60 -0.44 9.08 -8.89
CA GLU A 60 0.38 8.51 -9.96
C GLU A 60 1.79 9.05 -9.83
N LEU A 61 2.77 8.15 -9.93
CA LEU A 61 4.18 8.46 -9.75
C LEU A 61 5.00 7.95 -10.91
N ASP A 62 5.96 8.77 -11.34
CA ASP A 62 7.07 8.34 -12.18
C ASP A 62 8.33 8.37 -11.30
N LEU A 63 8.93 7.20 -11.11
CA LEU A 63 10.08 7.02 -10.23
C LEU A 63 11.27 6.47 -10.99
N THR A 64 12.47 6.84 -10.54
CA THR A 64 13.71 6.18 -10.93
C THR A 64 14.35 5.58 -9.69
N VAL A 65 14.60 4.28 -9.74
CA VAL A 65 15.36 3.57 -8.70
C VAL A 65 16.66 3.05 -9.31
N LYS A 66 17.67 2.87 -8.47
CA LYS A 66 19.03 2.57 -8.94
C LYS A 66 19.36 1.08 -8.99
N SER A 67 18.55 0.26 -8.37
CA SER A 67 18.80 -1.17 -8.27
C SER A 67 17.50 -1.94 -8.07
N THR A 68 17.56 -3.25 -8.28
CA THR A 68 16.47 -4.16 -7.96
C THR A 68 16.15 -4.16 -6.47
N ASP A 69 17.16 -4.02 -5.61
CA ASP A 69 16.97 -3.92 -4.16
C ASP A 69 16.13 -2.69 -3.81
N GLU A 70 16.44 -1.55 -4.41
CA GLU A 70 15.69 -0.31 -4.17
C GLU A 70 14.25 -0.42 -4.68
N LEU A 71 14.04 -1.11 -5.81
CA LEU A 71 12.69 -1.40 -6.31
C LEU A 71 11.88 -2.23 -5.32
N ILE A 72 12.48 -3.27 -4.77
CA ILE A 72 11.82 -4.14 -3.78
C ILE A 72 11.49 -3.35 -2.51
N VAL A 73 12.42 -2.54 -2.02
CA VAL A 73 12.19 -1.67 -0.85
C VAL A 73 11.01 -0.74 -1.09
N PHE A 74 10.96 -0.09 -2.25
CA PHE A 74 9.84 0.77 -2.62
C PHE A 74 8.50 0.00 -2.56
N CYS A 75 8.44 -1.16 -3.18
CA CYS A 75 7.21 -1.94 -3.23
C CYS A 75 6.73 -2.39 -1.85
N PHE A 76 7.64 -2.80 -0.96
CA PHE A 76 7.26 -3.27 0.36
C PHE A 76 6.98 -2.14 1.37
N GLU A 77 7.69 -1.02 1.26
CA GLU A 77 7.48 0.10 2.17
C GLU A 77 6.24 0.92 1.83
N TYR A 78 5.98 1.14 0.55
CA TYR A 78 4.88 1.98 0.10
C TYR A 78 3.66 1.21 -0.38
N MET A 79 3.80 -0.07 -0.64
CA MET A 79 2.71 -0.97 -1.04
C MET A 79 1.82 -0.38 -2.14
N PRO A 80 2.40 0.00 -3.29
CA PRO A 80 1.61 0.57 -4.37
C PRO A 80 0.51 -0.39 -4.83
N SER A 81 -0.61 0.16 -5.29
CA SER A 81 -1.70 -0.66 -5.83
C SER A 81 -1.36 -1.23 -7.20
N SER A 82 -0.45 -0.59 -7.92
CA SER A 82 0.10 -1.13 -9.17
C SER A 82 1.46 -0.55 -9.48
N ILE A 83 2.27 -1.29 -10.24
CA ILE A 83 3.53 -0.80 -10.80
C ILE A 83 3.62 -1.22 -12.26
N GLU A 84 4.31 -0.40 -13.05
CA GLU A 84 4.68 -0.70 -14.41
C GLU A 84 6.13 -0.33 -14.60
N ILE A 85 6.97 -1.28 -14.96
CA ILE A 85 8.39 -1.03 -15.20
C ILE A 85 8.55 -0.62 -16.64
N ILE A 86 9.03 0.61 -16.85
CA ILE A 86 9.14 1.22 -18.17
C ILE A 86 10.47 0.86 -18.81
N SER A 87 11.55 0.92 -18.05
CA SER A 87 12.90 0.57 -18.50
C SER A 87 13.74 0.08 -17.36
N PRO A 88 14.71 -0.81 -17.60
CA PRO A 88 15.02 -1.48 -18.86
C PRO A 88 13.94 -2.49 -19.27
N GLU A 89 14.04 -3.08 -20.45
CA GLU A 89 13.07 -4.08 -20.93
C GLU A 89 13.14 -5.38 -20.14
N GLU A 90 14.30 -5.70 -19.60
CA GLU A 90 14.51 -6.90 -18.80
C GLU A 90 15.22 -6.56 -17.50
N LEU A 91 14.77 -7.16 -16.41
CA LEU A 91 15.44 -7.11 -15.12
C LEU A 91 16.02 -8.49 -14.81
N LYS A 92 17.25 -8.51 -14.31
CA LYS A 92 17.90 -9.73 -13.87
C LYS A 92 17.93 -9.79 -12.35
N PHE A 93 17.47 -10.89 -11.81
CA PHE A 93 17.55 -11.22 -10.40
C PHE A 93 18.31 -12.52 -10.23
N SER A 94 19.21 -12.58 -9.25
CA SER A 94 19.80 -13.85 -8.85
C SER A 94 18.75 -14.71 -8.14
N ASN A 95 18.99 -16.02 -8.08
CA ASN A 95 18.11 -16.91 -7.34
C ASN A 95 18.00 -16.51 -5.86
N ILE A 96 19.10 -16.02 -5.27
CA ILE A 96 19.12 -15.57 -3.88
C ILE A 96 18.23 -14.35 -3.71
N GLU A 97 18.32 -13.36 -4.61
CA GLU A 97 17.49 -12.16 -4.57
C GLU A 97 16.00 -12.50 -4.69
N VAL A 98 15.64 -13.35 -5.65
CA VAL A 98 14.26 -13.79 -5.85
C VAL A 98 13.76 -14.56 -4.64
N GLY A 99 14.56 -15.47 -4.10
CA GLY A 99 14.22 -16.24 -2.92
C GLY A 99 13.96 -15.36 -1.71
N ASN A 100 14.84 -14.39 -1.47
CA ASN A 100 14.68 -13.43 -0.37
C ASN A 100 13.43 -12.58 -0.54
N MET A 101 13.16 -12.13 -1.77
CA MET A 101 11.96 -11.36 -2.07
C MET A 101 10.68 -12.15 -1.78
N PHE A 102 10.62 -13.39 -2.24
CA PHE A 102 9.46 -14.26 -1.98
C PHE A 102 9.31 -14.59 -0.51
N ASN A 103 10.41 -14.86 0.19
CA ASN A 103 10.34 -15.13 1.63
C ASN A 103 9.83 -13.93 2.42
N ASP A 104 10.25 -12.72 2.06
CA ASP A 104 9.78 -11.50 2.67
C ASP A 104 8.29 -11.28 2.37
N LEU A 105 7.89 -11.46 1.12
CA LEU A 105 6.48 -11.36 0.71
C LEU A 105 5.60 -12.36 1.45
N LEU A 106 6.04 -13.63 1.51
CA LEU A 106 5.29 -14.68 2.20
C LEU A 106 5.17 -14.41 3.69
N ALA A 107 6.23 -13.91 4.33
CA ALA A 107 6.17 -13.52 5.74
C ALA A 107 5.15 -12.41 5.98
N ARG A 108 5.12 -11.40 5.12
CA ARG A 108 4.15 -10.30 5.21
C ARG A 108 2.72 -10.80 4.98
N LEU A 109 2.51 -11.64 3.97
CA LEU A 109 1.19 -12.22 3.70
C LEU A 109 0.70 -13.07 4.87
N HIS A 110 1.60 -13.87 5.45
CA HIS A 110 1.28 -14.69 6.62
C HIS A 110 0.87 -13.82 7.82
N ASN A 111 1.60 -12.73 8.07
CA ASN A 111 1.28 -11.80 9.14
C ASN A 111 -0.09 -11.14 8.93
N TYR A 112 -0.38 -10.70 7.71
CA TYR A 112 -1.68 -10.12 7.38
C TYR A 112 -2.81 -11.14 7.55
N ASP A 113 -2.60 -12.39 7.13
CA ASP A 113 -3.57 -13.47 7.30
C ASP A 113 -3.88 -13.70 8.79
N MET A 114 -2.84 -13.72 9.63
CA MET A 114 -2.99 -13.86 11.08
C MET A 114 -3.76 -12.69 11.69
N LEU A 115 -3.46 -11.46 11.25
CA LEU A 115 -4.17 -10.26 11.72
C LEU A 115 -5.63 -10.29 11.32
N VAL A 116 -5.95 -10.69 10.11
CA VAL A 116 -7.34 -10.81 9.63
C VAL A 116 -8.09 -11.85 10.47
N LYS A 117 -7.48 -13.00 10.73
CA LYS A 117 -8.09 -14.05 11.57
C LYS A 117 -8.33 -13.57 12.99
N ASN A 118 -7.37 -12.86 13.57
CA ASN A 118 -7.50 -12.30 14.92
C ASN A 118 -8.60 -11.24 14.99
N LEU A 119 -8.68 -10.35 14.01
CA LEU A 119 -9.71 -9.33 13.93
C LEU A 119 -11.10 -9.96 13.74
N THR A 120 -11.21 -10.98 12.91
CA THR A 120 -12.46 -11.71 12.69
C THR A 120 -12.93 -12.35 13.98
N ALA A 121 -12.03 -13.03 14.70
CA ALA A 121 -12.35 -13.65 15.98
C ALA A 121 -12.78 -12.60 17.02
N SER A 122 -12.07 -11.48 17.11
CA SER A 122 -12.40 -10.38 18.01
C SER A 122 -13.77 -9.79 17.69
N ASN A 123 -14.07 -9.59 16.39
CA ASN A 123 -15.38 -9.09 15.96
C ASN A 123 -16.51 -10.03 16.34
N GLN A 124 -16.31 -11.34 16.18
CA GLN A 124 -17.30 -12.34 16.59
C GLN A 124 -17.58 -12.32 18.10
N VAL A 125 -16.52 -12.20 18.90
CA VAL A 125 -16.63 -12.11 20.37
C VAL A 125 -17.39 -10.84 20.76
N MET A 126 -17.04 -9.69 20.17
CA MET A 126 -17.69 -8.42 20.45
C MET A 126 -19.16 -8.44 20.04
N LYS A 127 -19.47 -9.02 18.89
CA LYS A 127 -20.84 -9.18 18.39
C LYS A 127 -21.67 -10.01 19.35
N LYS A 128 -21.13 -11.13 19.83
CA LYS A 128 -21.80 -11.99 20.82
C LYS A 128 -22.06 -11.26 22.13
N LYS A 129 -21.08 -10.48 22.62
CA LYS A 129 -21.25 -9.66 23.83
C LYS A 129 -22.35 -8.63 23.68
N MET A 130 -22.46 -8.01 22.51
CA MET A 130 -23.52 -7.06 22.23
C MET A 130 -24.89 -7.71 22.18
N GLU A 131 -25.01 -8.91 21.61
CA GLU A 131 -26.23 -9.69 21.58
C GLU A 131 -26.64 -10.10 22.99
N ASP A 132 -25.72 -10.60 23.81
CA ASP A 132 -25.97 -11.00 25.20
C ASP A 132 -26.43 -9.81 26.05
N ALA A 133 -25.86 -8.61 25.81
CA ALA A 133 -26.27 -7.38 26.49
C ALA A 133 -27.70 -6.95 26.14
N LYS A 134 -28.18 -7.28 24.95
CA LYS A 134 -29.56 -6.96 24.52
C LYS A 134 -30.60 -7.89 25.14
N VAL A 135 -30.21 -9.07 25.53
CA VAL A 135 -31.10 -10.10 26.11
C VAL A 135 -31.28 -9.91 27.60
N SER A 136 -30.35 -9.25 28.27
CA SER A 136 -30.46 -8.94 29.70
C SER A 136 -31.24 -7.62 29.91
#